data_5b8dee5bbff9260c4b2175c1582ac4a5
#
_entry.id   5b8dee5bbff9260c4b2175c1582ac4a5
#
_cell.length_a   1.000
_cell.length_b   1.000
_cell.length_c   1.000
_cell.angle_alpha   90.00
_cell.angle_beta   90.00
_cell.angle_gamma   90.00
#
_symmetry.space_group_name_H-M   'P 1'
#
loop_
_entity.id
_entity.type
_entity.pdbx_description
1 polymer ?
#
loop_
_entity_poly.entity_id
_entity_poly.type
_entity_poly.pdbx_seq_one_letter_code
_entity_poly.pdbx_strand_id
1 'polypeptide(L)'
;ACTPAIVDQPRDLPALQPTVAPQQLSQRQAIENFKIAVARIEPVAEQLCRQRSPSQNCDFQIVVDDRPNQPVNAYQTLDPNGRPIIAFTVPLIAEARNRDEIAFVMAHEAAHHIEGHIARQQNNAVVGALLIGGLAGVLGATDQSTIEAATRIGAGVGARSYSKEFELEADALGTRIAASAGFDPLNGAQFFFRIPDPGDRFLGTHPANGDRLRTVQRVAAGL
;
A
#
# COMPACT_ATOMS: atom_id res chain seq x y z
N ALA A 1 -2.42 17.26 45.72
CA ALA A 1 -3.01 16.05 45.22
C ALA A 1 -2.92 16.11 43.66
N CYS A 2 -2.02 15.33 43.06
CA CYS A 2 -1.93 15.22 41.60
C CYS A 2 -2.93 14.17 41.16
N THR A 3 -3.92 14.55 40.36
CA THR A 3 -4.84 13.63 39.71
C THR A 3 -4.08 12.97 38.56
N PRO A 4 -4.02 11.63 38.47
CA PRO A 4 -3.39 10.97 37.31
C PRO A 4 -4.21 11.28 36.06
N ALA A 5 -3.52 11.64 34.97
CA ALA A 5 -4.14 11.79 33.67
C ALA A 5 -4.72 10.42 33.24
N ILE A 6 -6.01 10.43 32.90
CA ILE A 6 -6.68 9.25 32.33
C ILE A 6 -6.05 9.07 30.95
N VAL A 7 -5.20 8.06 30.83
CA VAL A 7 -4.73 7.58 29.51
C VAL A 7 -5.95 6.94 28.85
N ASP A 8 -6.47 7.63 27.84
CA ASP A 8 -7.57 7.12 27.00
C ASP A 8 -7.12 5.79 26.40
N GLN A 9 -7.66 4.68 26.91
CA GLN A 9 -7.37 3.36 26.35
C GLN A 9 -7.94 3.32 24.93
N PRO A 10 -7.21 2.78 23.95
CA PRO A 10 -7.74 2.63 22.61
C PRO A 10 -9.05 1.86 22.69
N ARG A 11 -10.15 2.49 22.28
CA ARG A 11 -11.46 1.81 22.18
C ARG A 11 -11.28 0.62 21.26
N ASP A 12 -11.55 -0.57 21.77
CA ASP A 12 -11.65 -1.77 20.92
C ASP A 12 -12.82 -1.58 19.96
N LEU A 13 -12.50 -1.14 18.75
CA LEU A 13 -13.49 -1.04 17.68
C LEU A 13 -13.92 -2.47 17.29
N PRO A 14 -15.23 -2.71 17.13
CA PRO A 14 -15.71 -4.01 16.67
C PRO A 14 -15.06 -4.33 15.31
N ALA A 15 -14.60 -5.57 15.14
CA ALA A 15 -13.96 -5.99 13.89
C ALA A 15 -14.88 -5.75 12.69
N LEU A 16 -14.34 -5.16 11.63
CA LEU A 16 -15.07 -4.98 10.38
C LEU A 16 -15.52 -6.35 9.86
N GLN A 17 -16.81 -6.48 9.56
CA GLN A 17 -17.39 -7.72 9.05
C GLN A 17 -17.53 -7.62 7.53
N PRO A 18 -17.37 -8.75 6.80
CA PRO A 18 -17.66 -8.76 5.38
C PRO A 18 -19.14 -8.44 5.16
N THR A 19 -19.42 -7.45 4.35
CA THR A 19 -20.76 -7.20 3.84
C THR A 19 -21.14 -8.26 2.80
N VAL A 20 -22.44 -8.48 2.57
CA VAL A 20 -22.87 -9.33 1.45
C VAL A 20 -22.21 -8.78 0.18
N ALA A 21 -21.38 -9.61 -0.46
CA ALA A 21 -20.60 -9.17 -1.61
C ALA A 21 -21.55 -8.63 -2.69
N PRO A 22 -21.41 -7.36 -3.11
CA PRO A 22 -22.22 -6.82 -4.19
C PRO A 22 -22.01 -7.66 -5.46
N GLN A 23 -23.03 -7.73 -6.28
CA GLN A 23 -22.93 -8.42 -7.57
C GLN A 23 -21.82 -7.80 -8.41
N GLN A 24 -21.15 -8.61 -9.23
CA GLN A 24 -20.14 -8.12 -10.17
C GLN A 24 -20.73 -7.03 -11.06
N LEU A 25 -19.98 -5.94 -11.20
CA LEU A 25 -20.43 -4.81 -12.01
C LEU A 25 -20.39 -5.17 -13.51
N SER A 26 -21.26 -4.54 -14.28
CA SER A 26 -21.09 -4.52 -15.74
C SER A 26 -19.79 -3.75 -16.10
N GLN A 27 -19.21 -4.10 -17.24
CA GLN A 27 -18.01 -3.41 -17.73
C GLN A 27 -18.21 -1.87 -17.80
N ARG A 28 -19.37 -1.40 -18.22
CA ARG A 28 -19.69 0.03 -18.25
C ARG A 28 -19.63 0.67 -16.87
N GLN A 29 -20.22 0.01 -15.87
CA GLN A 29 -20.21 0.51 -14.49
C GLN A 29 -18.79 0.50 -13.89
N ALA A 30 -18.01 -0.55 -14.16
CA ALA A 30 -16.61 -0.63 -13.71
C ALA A 30 -15.76 0.52 -14.29
N ILE A 31 -15.89 0.80 -15.59
CA ILE A 31 -15.21 1.92 -16.25
C ILE A 31 -15.64 3.26 -15.66
N GLU A 32 -16.94 3.46 -15.45
CA GLU A 32 -17.47 4.70 -14.87
C GLU A 32 -16.97 4.93 -13.44
N ASN A 33 -17.02 3.89 -12.61
CA ASN A 33 -16.47 3.95 -11.25
C ASN A 33 -14.98 4.29 -11.25
N PHE A 34 -14.21 3.71 -12.17
CA PHE A 34 -12.78 4.03 -12.31
C PHE A 34 -12.57 5.51 -12.68
N LYS A 35 -13.30 6.04 -13.66
CA LYS A 35 -13.20 7.45 -14.03
C LYS A 35 -13.57 8.39 -12.89
N ILE A 36 -14.62 8.07 -12.14
CA ILE A 36 -15.03 8.86 -10.97
C ILE A 36 -13.94 8.81 -9.88
N ALA A 37 -13.32 7.65 -9.65
CA ALA A 37 -12.22 7.52 -8.71
C ALA A 37 -11.02 8.37 -9.13
N VAL A 38 -10.59 8.28 -10.39
CA VAL A 38 -9.50 9.13 -10.94
C VAL A 38 -9.78 10.60 -10.71
N ALA A 39 -10.94 11.09 -11.17
CA ALA A 39 -11.29 12.51 -11.12
C ALA A 39 -11.32 13.10 -9.70
N ARG A 40 -11.49 12.26 -8.66
CA ARG A 40 -11.58 12.72 -7.27
C ARG A 40 -10.33 12.41 -6.45
N ILE A 41 -9.70 11.26 -6.65
CA ILE A 41 -8.51 10.84 -5.87
C ILE A 41 -7.28 11.61 -6.32
N GLU A 42 -7.05 11.73 -7.63
CA GLU A 42 -5.85 12.36 -8.19
C GLU A 42 -5.59 13.76 -7.59
N PRO A 43 -6.53 14.74 -7.65
CA PRO A 43 -6.27 16.09 -7.12
C PRO A 43 -6.04 16.10 -5.61
N VAL A 44 -6.72 15.24 -4.84
CA VAL A 44 -6.54 15.13 -3.38
C VAL A 44 -5.18 14.53 -3.05
N ALA A 45 -4.78 13.46 -3.74
CA ALA A 45 -3.48 12.82 -3.56
C ALA A 45 -2.33 13.77 -3.90
N GLU A 46 -2.42 14.50 -5.01
CA GLU A 46 -1.44 15.52 -5.41
C GLU A 46 -1.32 16.65 -4.39
N GLN A 47 -2.46 17.18 -3.93
CA GLN A 47 -2.46 18.21 -2.90
C GLN A 47 -1.76 17.73 -1.63
N LEU A 48 -2.09 16.55 -1.17
CA LEU A 48 -1.51 15.96 0.04
C LEU A 48 -0.02 15.65 -0.14
N CYS A 49 0.37 15.14 -1.32
CA CYS A 49 1.76 14.92 -1.70
C CYS A 49 2.57 16.22 -1.59
N ARG A 50 2.11 17.30 -2.19
CA ARG A 50 2.78 18.63 -2.11
C ARG A 50 2.92 19.15 -0.68
N GLN A 51 1.97 18.82 0.20
CA GLN A 51 2.01 19.22 1.61
C GLN A 51 2.98 18.39 2.45
N ARG A 52 3.00 17.07 2.23
CA ARG A 52 3.77 16.14 3.08
C ARG A 52 5.17 15.84 2.56
N SER A 53 5.33 15.85 1.25
CA SER A 53 6.56 15.41 0.56
C SER A 53 6.95 16.39 -0.55
N PRO A 54 7.22 17.67 -0.21
CA PRO A 54 7.40 18.74 -1.19
C PRO A 54 8.63 18.55 -2.10
N SER A 55 9.54 17.65 -1.76
CA SER A 55 10.70 17.31 -2.57
C SER A 55 10.43 16.25 -3.64
N GLN A 56 9.27 15.60 -3.59
CA GLN A 56 8.87 14.58 -4.57
C GLN A 56 8.08 15.20 -5.73
N ASN A 57 8.12 14.52 -6.88
CA ASN A 57 7.20 14.85 -7.96
C ASN A 57 5.79 14.37 -7.60
N CYS A 58 4.84 15.30 -7.50
CA CYS A 58 3.46 15.04 -7.10
C CYS A 58 2.46 15.08 -8.27
N ASP A 59 2.95 15.09 -9.51
CA ASP A 59 2.13 15.04 -10.72
C ASP A 59 1.83 13.59 -11.08
N PHE A 60 0.78 13.03 -10.47
CA PHE A 60 0.40 11.63 -10.68
C PHE A 60 -0.10 11.39 -12.10
N GLN A 61 0.26 10.23 -12.66
CA GLN A 61 -0.31 9.70 -13.88
C GLN A 61 -1.03 8.38 -13.56
N ILE A 62 -2.36 8.38 -13.66
CA ILE A 62 -3.16 7.18 -13.41
C ILE A 62 -3.48 6.52 -14.75
N VAL A 63 -3.09 5.26 -14.92
CA VAL A 63 -3.19 4.53 -16.18
C VAL A 63 -3.86 3.16 -16.02
N VAL A 64 -4.38 2.64 -17.11
CA VAL A 64 -4.85 1.25 -17.20
C VAL A 64 -3.76 0.40 -17.84
N ASP A 65 -3.35 -0.67 -17.17
CA ASP A 65 -2.48 -1.69 -17.72
C ASP A 65 -3.34 -2.73 -18.45
N ASP A 66 -3.42 -2.59 -19.76
CA ASP A 66 -4.23 -3.43 -20.65
C ASP A 66 -3.45 -4.61 -21.27
N ARG A 67 -2.22 -4.86 -20.80
CA ARG A 67 -1.44 -6.00 -21.27
C ARG A 67 -2.19 -7.32 -21.00
N PRO A 68 -2.13 -8.29 -21.92
CA PRO A 68 -2.86 -9.54 -21.74
C PRO A 68 -2.32 -10.35 -20.55
N ASN A 69 -3.19 -11.16 -19.96
CA ASN A 69 -2.86 -12.12 -18.89
C ASN A 69 -2.29 -11.49 -17.60
N GLN A 70 -2.60 -10.21 -17.32
CA GLN A 70 -2.25 -9.60 -16.04
C GLN A 70 -3.10 -10.18 -14.90
N PRO A 71 -2.52 -10.33 -13.69
CA PRO A 71 -3.30 -10.69 -12.50
C PRO A 71 -4.19 -9.51 -12.06
N VAL A 72 -5.10 -9.77 -11.14
CA VAL A 72 -5.83 -8.72 -10.38
C VAL A 72 -4.80 -7.94 -9.56
N ASN A 73 -4.44 -6.73 -10.02
CA ASN A 73 -3.38 -5.93 -9.39
C ASN A 73 -3.50 -4.44 -9.69
N ALA A 74 -3.04 -3.61 -8.75
CA ALA A 74 -2.63 -2.24 -8.97
C ALA A 74 -1.21 -2.06 -8.43
N TYR A 75 -0.49 -1.07 -8.93
CA TYR A 75 0.88 -0.82 -8.47
C TYR A 75 1.29 0.62 -8.74
N GLN A 76 2.14 1.13 -7.85
CA GLN A 76 2.81 2.41 -8.02
C GLN A 76 4.24 2.20 -8.54
N THR A 77 4.65 3.02 -9.50
CA THR A 77 6.01 3.06 -10.04
C THR A 77 6.38 4.49 -10.44
N LEU A 78 7.60 4.68 -10.96
CA LEU A 78 8.07 5.95 -11.50
C LEU A 78 8.40 5.77 -12.98
N ASP A 79 8.12 6.80 -13.78
CA ASP A 79 8.64 6.89 -15.14
C ASP A 79 10.15 7.23 -15.13
N PRO A 80 10.84 7.21 -16.29
CA PRO A 80 12.27 7.56 -16.36
C PRO A 80 12.60 8.99 -15.89
N ASN A 81 11.62 9.89 -15.82
CA ASN A 81 11.78 11.27 -15.37
C ASN A 81 11.39 11.46 -13.90
N GLY A 82 11.04 10.37 -13.19
CA GLY A 82 10.62 10.40 -11.79
C GLY A 82 9.17 10.81 -11.57
N ARG A 83 8.33 10.83 -12.62
CA ARG A 83 6.89 11.08 -12.49
C ARG A 83 6.21 9.85 -11.92
N PRO A 84 5.37 9.98 -10.87
CA PRO A 84 4.65 8.86 -10.30
C PRO A 84 3.56 8.34 -11.24
N ILE A 85 3.58 7.03 -11.46
CA ILE A 85 2.57 6.29 -12.23
C ILE A 85 1.82 5.37 -11.27
N ILE A 86 0.50 5.43 -11.30
CA ILE A 86 -0.38 4.45 -10.65
C ILE A 86 -1.08 3.65 -11.74
N ALA A 87 -0.76 2.38 -11.84
CA ALA A 87 -1.28 1.49 -12.87
C ALA A 87 -2.31 0.51 -12.29
N PHE A 88 -3.41 0.34 -13.03
CA PHE A 88 -4.49 -0.59 -12.70
C PHE A 88 -4.63 -1.62 -13.81
N THR A 89 -4.55 -2.90 -13.47
CA THR A 89 -4.83 -3.96 -14.44
C THR A 89 -6.33 -4.02 -14.75
N VAL A 90 -6.67 -4.38 -15.98
CA VAL A 90 -8.08 -4.58 -16.37
C VAL A 90 -8.80 -5.57 -15.45
N PRO A 91 -8.18 -6.71 -15.03
CA PRO A 91 -8.80 -7.62 -14.06
C PRO A 91 -9.12 -6.97 -12.71
N LEU A 92 -8.30 -6.06 -12.19
CA LEU A 92 -8.61 -5.38 -10.93
C LEU A 92 -9.81 -4.44 -11.07
N ILE A 93 -9.88 -3.69 -12.15
CA ILE A 93 -11.01 -2.78 -12.42
C ILE A 93 -12.32 -3.58 -12.52
N ALA A 94 -12.28 -4.78 -13.11
CA ALA A 94 -13.42 -5.67 -13.23
C ALA A 94 -13.79 -6.37 -11.91
N GLU A 95 -12.82 -6.59 -10.99
CA GLU A 95 -13.05 -7.25 -9.70
C GLU A 95 -13.67 -6.31 -8.65
N ALA A 96 -13.39 -5.01 -8.72
CA ALA A 96 -13.96 -4.03 -7.81
C ALA A 96 -15.49 -4.01 -7.90
N ARG A 97 -16.17 -4.08 -6.75
CA ARG A 97 -17.64 -4.23 -6.66
C ARG A 97 -18.38 -2.90 -6.50
N ASN A 98 -17.66 -1.85 -6.18
CA ASN A 98 -18.21 -0.50 -6.03
C ASN A 98 -17.10 0.54 -6.27
N ARG A 99 -17.51 1.81 -6.31
CA ARG A 99 -16.59 2.91 -6.53
C ARG A 99 -15.64 3.18 -5.37
N ASP A 100 -16.05 2.83 -4.14
CA ASP A 100 -15.23 3.08 -2.95
C ASP A 100 -14.04 2.11 -2.91
N GLU A 101 -14.22 0.86 -3.38
CA GLU A 101 -13.15 -0.11 -3.49
C GLU A 101 -12.07 0.33 -4.48
N ILE A 102 -12.45 0.76 -5.68
CA ILE A 102 -11.48 1.22 -6.68
C ILE A 102 -10.78 2.51 -6.23
N ALA A 103 -11.53 3.40 -5.56
CA ALA A 103 -10.98 4.64 -5.01
C ALA A 103 -10.01 4.36 -3.84
N PHE A 104 -10.33 3.40 -2.98
CA PHE A 104 -9.46 3.01 -1.86
C PHE A 104 -8.14 2.43 -2.35
N VAL A 105 -8.18 1.50 -3.33
CA VAL A 105 -6.96 0.97 -3.95
C VAL A 105 -6.13 2.08 -4.59
N MET A 106 -6.77 3.02 -5.29
CA MET A 106 -6.09 4.16 -5.91
C MET A 106 -5.41 5.07 -4.87
N ALA A 107 -6.10 5.35 -3.77
CA ALA A 107 -5.58 6.13 -2.66
C ALA A 107 -4.40 5.42 -1.94
N HIS A 108 -4.47 4.09 -1.82
CA HIS A 108 -3.40 3.26 -1.27
C HIS A 108 -2.12 3.32 -2.14
N GLU A 109 -2.25 3.19 -3.46
CA GLU A 109 -1.11 3.30 -4.38
C GLU A 109 -0.50 4.71 -4.37
N ALA A 110 -1.34 5.75 -4.30
CA ALA A 110 -0.86 7.12 -4.14
C ALA A 110 -0.11 7.32 -2.82
N ALA A 111 -0.59 6.69 -1.74
CA ALA A 111 0.06 6.75 -0.43
C ALA A 111 1.46 6.12 -0.45
N HIS A 112 1.68 5.02 -1.18
CA HIS A 112 3.01 4.45 -1.36
C HIS A 112 4.01 5.46 -1.93
N HIS A 113 3.60 6.26 -2.90
CA HIS A 113 4.45 7.32 -3.46
C HIS A 113 4.70 8.42 -2.43
N ILE A 114 3.65 8.94 -1.79
CA ILE A 114 3.73 10.06 -0.85
C ILE A 114 4.65 9.71 0.35
N GLU A 115 4.57 8.48 0.85
CA GLU A 115 5.43 7.97 1.93
C GLU A 115 6.84 7.55 1.45
N GLY A 116 7.11 7.60 0.13
CA GLY A 116 8.42 7.30 -0.45
C GLY A 116 8.83 5.83 -0.33
N HIS A 117 7.90 4.90 -0.37
CA HIS A 117 8.13 3.49 -0.08
C HIS A 117 9.11 2.82 -1.06
N ILE A 118 9.14 3.21 -2.35
CA ILE A 118 10.11 2.68 -3.32
C ILE A 118 11.54 3.00 -2.87
N ALA A 119 11.82 4.26 -2.55
CA ALA A 119 13.16 4.68 -2.12
C ALA A 119 13.54 4.06 -0.77
N ARG A 120 12.62 4.00 0.18
CA ARG A 120 12.82 3.37 1.49
C ARG A 120 13.10 1.87 1.35
N GLN A 121 12.38 1.16 0.48
CA GLN A 121 12.60 -0.26 0.20
C GLN A 121 13.98 -0.52 -0.41
N GLN A 122 14.41 0.32 -1.36
CA GLN A 122 15.74 0.23 -1.96
C GLN A 122 16.83 0.45 -0.91
N ASN A 123 16.69 1.47 -0.06
CA ASN A 123 17.64 1.75 1.02
C ASN A 123 17.72 0.58 2.02
N ASN A 124 16.59 -0.01 2.39
CA ASN A 124 16.55 -1.16 3.29
C ASN A 124 17.23 -2.39 2.68
N ALA A 125 17.06 -2.61 1.37
CA ALA A 125 17.74 -3.68 0.66
C ALA A 125 19.27 -3.48 0.68
N VAL A 126 19.73 -2.26 0.46
CA VAL A 126 21.17 -1.92 0.53
C VAL A 126 21.74 -2.14 1.93
N VAL A 127 21.05 -1.65 2.97
CA VAL A 127 21.47 -1.86 4.37
C VAL A 127 21.50 -3.35 4.71
N GLY A 128 20.48 -4.11 4.35
CA GLY A 128 20.45 -5.56 4.57
C GLY A 128 21.58 -6.29 3.86
N ALA A 129 21.89 -5.91 2.62
CA ALA A 129 23.00 -6.45 1.85
C ALA A 129 24.35 -6.19 2.54
N LEU A 130 24.58 -4.96 3.00
CA LEU A 130 25.83 -4.57 3.71
C LEU A 130 26.00 -5.31 5.04
N LEU A 131 24.93 -5.44 5.81
CA LEU A 131 24.96 -6.11 7.12
C LEU A 131 25.28 -7.62 6.96
N ILE A 132 24.55 -8.34 6.13
CA ILE A 132 24.70 -9.79 5.99
C ILE A 132 25.93 -10.15 5.17
N GLY A 133 26.19 -9.42 4.07
CA GLY A 133 27.39 -9.61 3.25
C GLY A 133 28.68 -9.27 4.04
N GLY A 134 28.64 -8.19 4.81
CA GLY A 134 29.77 -7.80 5.70
C GLY A 134 30.04 -8.81 6.80
N LEU A 135 28.99 -9.35 7.46
CA LEU A 135 29.12 -10.40 8.47
C LEU A 135 29.71 -11.69 7.90
N ALA A 136 29.33 -12.09 6.68
CA ALA A 136 29.91 -13.27 6.03
C ALA A 136 31.43 -13.13 5.87
N GLY A 137 31.91 -11.95 5.46
CA GLY A 137 33.36 -11.66 5.38
C GLY A 137 34.07 -11.72 6.73
N VAL A 138 33.46 -11.15 7.80
CA VAL A 138 34.02 -11.17 9.16
C VAL A 138 34.06 -12.59 9.73
N LEU A 139 33.08 -13.44 9.41
CA LEU A 139 32.99 -14.83 9.84
C LEU A 139 33.89 -15.78 9.04
N GLY A 140 34.71 -15.26 8.13
CA GLY A 140 35.75 -16.01 7.42
C GLY A 140 35.34 -16.55 6.06
N ALA A 141 34.23 -16.08 5.47
CA ALA A 141 33.96 -16.36 4.07
C ALA A 141 35.00 -15.66 3.18
N THR A 142 35.82 -16.44 2.50
CA THR A 142 36.92 -15.94 1.66
C THR A 142 36.60 -16.05 0.17
N ASP A 143 35.59 -16.82 -0.19
CA ASP A 143 35.17 -16.99 -1.57
C ASP A 143 34.10 -15.96 -1.96
N GLN A 144 34.25 -15.40 -3.15
CA GLN A 144 33.39 -14.37 -3.71
C GLN A 144 31.93 -14.83 -3.83
N SER A 145 31.70 -16.10 -4.15
CA SER A 145 30.35 -16.64 -4.36
C SER A 145 29.53 -16.71 -3.06
N THR A 146 30.18 -17.04 -1.94
CA THR A 146 29.55 -17.06 -0.63
C THR A 146 29.21 -15.64 -0.16
N ILE A 147 30.11 -14.67 -0.37
CA ILE A 147 29.84 -13.26 -0.03
C ILE A 147 28.71 -12.69 -0.86
N GLU A 148 28.68 -12.98 -2.17
CA GLU A 148 27.59 -12.53 -3.05
C GLU A 148 26.24 -13.17 -2.69
N ALA A 149 26.23 -14.46 -2.33
CA ALA A 149 25.02 -15.14 -1.88
C ALA A 149 24.48 -14.53 -0.58
N ALA A 150 25.36 -14.27 0.39
CA ALA A 150 25.02 -13.62 1.65
C ALA A 150 24.48 -12.19 1.41
N THR A 151 25.10 -11.44 0.52
CA THR A 151 24.67 -10.09 0.15
C THR A 151 23.28 -10.10 -0.49
N ARG A 152 22.99 -11.04 -1.41
CA ARG A 152 21.64 -11.19 -2.01
C ARG A 152 20.59 -11.56 -0.99
N ILE A 153 20.92 -12.46 -0.06
CA ILE A 153 20.00 -12.83 1.04
C ILE A 153 19.74 -11.61 1.91
N GLY A 154 20.78 -10.86 2.29
CA GLY A 154 20.67 -9.65 3.08
C GLY A 154 19.80 -8.57 2.44
N ALA A 155 19.99 -8.33 1.14
CA ALA A 155 19.14 -7.42 0.36
C ALA A 155 17.67 -7.87 0.38
N GLY A 156 17.41 -9.16 0.18
CA GLY A 156 16.06 -9.72 0.21
C GLY A 156 15.39 -9.61 1.58
N VAL A 157 16.13 -9.85 2.65
CA VAL A 157 15.63 -9.69 4.04
C VAL A 157 15.37 -8.21 4.34
N GLY A 158 16.30 -7.32 4.00
CA GLY A 158 16.16 -5.88 4.22
C GLY A 158 14.94 -5.30 3.51
N ALA A 159 14.74 -5.65 2.24
CA ALA A 159 13.59 -5.20 1.47
C ALA A 159 12.24 -5.68 2.06
N ARG A 160 12.20 -6.89 2.63
CA ARG A 160 10.97 -7.50 3.16
C ARG A 160 10.67 -7.13 4.60
N SER A 161 11.68 -6.82 5.41
CA SER A 161 11.51 -6.56 6.85
C SER A 161 10.56 -5.40 7.15
N TYR A 162 10.49 -4.42 6.25
CA TYR A 162 9.67 -3.22 6.42
C TYR A 162 8.45 -3.16 5.48
N SER A 163 8.26 -4.14 4.61
CA SER A 163 7.14 -4.10 3.64
C SER A 163 5.77 -4.15 4.32
N LYS A 164 5.64 -4.89 5.43
CA LYS A 164 4.39 -4.93 6.21
C LYS A 164 4.03 -3.58 6.82
N GLU A 165 5.02 -2.87 7.35
CA GLU A 165 4.83 -1.52 7.90
C GLU A 165 4.43 -0.53 6.80
N PHE A 166 5.08 -0.60 5.63
CA PHE A 166 4.75 0.23 4.49
C PHE A 166 3.32 0.04 3.99
N GLU A 167 2.83 -1.19 4.00
CA GLU A 167 1.43 -1.47 3.66
C GLU A 167 0.46 -0.84 4.65
N LEU A 168 0.75 -0.92 5.95
CA LEU A 168 -0.09 -0.30 6.98
C LEU A 168 -0.01 1.24 6.94
N GLU A 169 1.16 1.80 6.63
CA GLU A 169 1.33 3.24 6.38
C GLU A 169 0.50 3.67 5.16
N ALA A 170 0.56 2.89 4.07
CA ALA A 170 -0.22 3.14 2.86
C ALA A 170 -1.73 3.01 3.09
N ASP A 171 -2.18 2.01 3.87
CA ASP A 171 -3.58 1.88 4.27
C ASP A 171 -4.04 3.07 5.11
N ALA A 172 -3.21 3.52 6.06
CA ALA A 172 -3.55 4.64 6.93
C ALA A 172 -3.68 5.97 6.14
N LEU A 173 -2.71 6.25 5.27
CA LEU A 173 -2.73 7.46 4.44
C LEU A 173 -3.79 7.36 3.33
N GLY A 174 -3.93 6.20 2.70
CA GLY A 174 -4.95 5.92 1.69
C GLY A 174 -6.37 6.10 2.24
N THR A 175 -6.62 5.69 3.49
CA THR A 175 -7.89 5.96 4.20
C THR A 175 -8.20 7.46 4.25
N ARG A 176 -7.21 8.29 4.60
CA ARG A 176 -7.37 9.75 4.65
C ARG A 176 -7.62 10.35 3.28
N ILE A 177 -6.88 9.91 2.27
CA ILE A 177 -7.04 10.36 0.88
C ILE A 177 -8.45 10.01 0.38
N ALA A 178 -8.88 8.75 0.53
CA ALA A 178 -10.19 8.30 0.08
C ALA A 178 -11.32 9.07 0.73
N ALA A 179 -11.27 9.26 2.07
CA ALA A 179 -12.27 10.03 2.80
C ALA A 179 -12.29 11.50 2.37
N SER A 180 -11.11 12.13 2.21
CA SER A 180 -11.01 13.53 1.75
C SER A 180 -11.53 13.72 0.32
N ALA A 181 -11.46 12.68 -0.51
CA ALA A 181 -12.03 12.66 -1.85
C ALA A 181 -13.54 12.34 -1.88
N GLY A 182 -14.17 12.12 -0.72
CA GLY A 182 -15.60 11.86 -0.57
C GLY A 182 -16.01 10.42 -0.85
N PHE A 183 -15.11 9.45 -0.63
CA PHE A 183 -15.39 8.02 -0.66
C PHE A 183 -15.45 7.45 0.76
N ASP A 184 -16.16 6.34 0.91
CA ASP A 184 -16.19 5.58 2.18
C ASP A 184 -15.02 4.59 2.24
N PRO A 185 -13.98 4.85 3.05
CA PRO A 185 -12.83 3.96 3.14
C PRO A 185 -13.16 2.62 3.80
N LEU A 186 -14.19 2.53 4.66
CA LEU A 186 -14.62 1.25 5.26
C LEU A 186 -15.31 0.36 4.23
N ASN A 187 -16.13 0.96 3.36
CA ASN A 187 -16.71 0.25 2.22
C ASN A 187 -15.61 -0.11 1.20
N GLY A 188 -14.64 0.75 0.98
CA GLY A 188 -13.47 0.48 0.14
C GLY A 188 -12.64 -0.70 0.63
N ALA A 189 -12.39 -0.79 1.93
CA ALA A 189 -11.64 -1.87 2.56
C ALA A 189 -12.34 -3.25 2.49
N GLN A 190 -13.64 -3.32 2.11
CA GLN A 190 -14.30 -4.60 1.84
C GLN A 190 -13.58 -5.42 0.75
N PHE A 191 -12.81 -4.77 -0.11
CA PHE A 191 -11.95 -5.43 -1.08
C PHE A 191 -11.01 -6.46 -0.43
N PHE A 192 -10.47 -6.17 0.77
CA PHE A 192 -9.55 -7.07 1.48
C PHE A 192 -10.15 -8.43 1.86
N PHE A 193 -11.47 -8.54 2.01
CA PHE A 193 -12.12 -9.82 2.28
C PHE A 193 -12.13 -10.78 1.08
N ARG A 194 -11.86 -10.26 -0.12
CA ARG A 194 -11.92 -11.04 -1.37
C ARG A 194 -10.56 -11.37 -1.97
N ILE A 195 -9.53 -10.63 -1.59
CA ILE A 195 -8.16 -10.95 -2.02
C ILE A 195 -7.56 -12.03 -1.12
N PRO A 196 -6.64 -12.86 -1.65
CA PRO A 196 -5.94 -13.86 -0.83
C PRO A 196 -5.27 -13.22 0.37
N ASP A 197 -5.48 -13.79 1.57
CA ASP A 197 -4.80 -13.34 2.78
C ASP A 197 -3.36 -13.89 2.77
N PRO A 198 -2.32 -13.03 2.76
CA PRO A 198 -0.93 -13.47 2.83
C PRO A 198 -0.58 -14.11 4.17
N GLY A 199 -1.39 -13.89 5.22
CA GLY A 199 -1.17 -14.43 6.57
C GLY A 199 0.07 -13.88 7.26
N ASP A 200 0.40 -14.44 8.43
CA ASP A 200 1.57 -14.06 9.24
C ASP A 200 2.86 -14.77 8.84
N ARG A 201 3.07 -15.06 7.57
CA ARG A 201 4.30 -15.67 7.10
C ARG A 201 5.49 -14.74 7.37
N PHE A 202 6.53 -15.25 8.02
CA PHE A 202 7.73 -14.51 8.43
C PHE A 202 8.39 -13.71 7.28
N LEU A 203 8.28 -14.18 6.05
CA LEU A 203 8.79 -13.51 4.84
C LEU A 203 7.66 -13.11 3.87
N GLY A 204 6.41 -13.01 4.32
CA GLY A 204 5.31 -12.48 3.52
C GLY A 204 5.54 -11.01 3.17
N THR A 205 5.20 -10.61 1.95
CA THR A 205 5.39 -9.23 1.46
C THR A 205 4.31 -8.28 1.96
N HIS A 206 3.17 -8.79 2.43
CA HIS A 206 2.05 -7.99 2.93
C HIS A 206 1.64 -8.44 4.34
N PRO A 207 1.10 -7.55 5.17
CA PRO A 207 0.49 -7.92 6.46
C PRO A 207 -0.78 -8.74 6.23
N ALA A 208 -1.23 -9.44 7.28
CA ALA A 208 -2.53 -10.11 7.27
C ALA A 208 -3.65 -9.09 6.97
N ASN A 209 -4.67 -9.52 6.21
CA ASN A 209 -5.78 -8.64 5.84
C ASN A 209 -6.50 -8.08 7.09
N GLY A 210 -6.53 -8.82 8.19
CA GLY A 210 -7.05 -8.34 9.47
C GLY A 210 -6.32 -7.12 10.04
N ASP A 211 -4.98 -7.04 9.89
CA ASP A 211 -4.20 -5.86 10.34
C ASP A 211 -4.49 -4.64 9.47
N ARG A 212 -4.63 -4.84 8.17
CA ARG A 212 -5.01 -3.81 7.21
C ARG A 212 -6.39 -3.23 7.54
N LEU A 213 -7.38 -4.10 7.73
CA LEU A 213 -8.73 -3.71 8.12
C LEU A 213 -8.77 -2.92 9.44
N ARG A 214 -8.04 -3.37 10.47
CA ARG A 214 -7.93 -2.63 11.75
C ARG A 214 -7.31 -1.26 11.56
N THR A 215 -6.32 -1.13 10.69
CA THR A 215 -5.69 0.16 10.38
C THR A 215 -6.68 1.12 9.74
N VAL A 216 -7.42 0.66 8.72
CA VAL A 216 -8.46 1.46 8.06
C VAL A 216 -9.54 1.90 9.07
N GLN A 217 -10.05 0.97 9.90
CA GLN A 217 -11.05 1.29 10.92
C GLN A 217 -10.59 2.34 11.91
N ARG A 218 -9.36 2.19 12.44
CA ARG A 218 -8.79 3.12 13.41
C ARG A 218 -8.64 4.52 12.83
N VAL A 219 -8.16 4.62 11.60
CA VAL A 219 -7.97 5.91 10.93
C VAL A 219 -9.31 6.54 10.59
N ALA A 220 -10.26 5.77 10.04
CA ALA A 220 -11.59 6.27 9.69
C ALA A 220 -12.38 6.77 10.91
N ALA A 221 -12.21 6.13 12.08
CA ALA A 221 -12.85 6.56 13.32
C ALA A 221 -12.30 7.90 13.88
N GLY A 222 -11.16 8.36 13.38
CA GLY A 222 -10.52 9.63 13.78
C GLY A 222 -10.68 10.76 12.76
N LEU A 223 -11.46 10.54 11.68
CA LEU A 223 -11.78 11.54 10.66
C LEU A 223 -13.10 12.24 10.97
#